data_12e9ae36a75bc816efbf1603117a35c4
#
_entry.id   12e9ae36a75bc816efbf1603117a35c4
#
_cell.length_a   1.000
_cell.length_b   1.000
_cell.length_c   1.000
_cell.angle_alpha   90.00
_cell.angle_beta   90.00
_cell.angle_gamma   90.00
#
_symmetry.space_group_name_H-M   'P 1'
#
loop_
_entity.id
_entity.type
_entity.pdbx_description
1 polymer ?
#
loop_
_entity_poly.entity_id
_entity_poly.type
_entity_poly.pdbx_seq_one_letter_code
_entity_poly.pdbx_strand_id
1 'polypeptide(L)'
;MATFLGLSNKQEKALARLDKYLNLGEIEVILIPDSAASIKVEGRQGHYQISYKQPHQLYRALALLSAALRSGQDEVQIEEEAAYEDLAYMADCSRNAVLNLNAAKKMIEVLALMGYSTFELYMEDTYEIENQPYFGYFRGRYTVAELQEIEDYAADFDMSFVPCIQTLAHLSAFVKWSVKEVQELRDVEDILLIGEEKVYNLIEGMFQTMAHLRTRKINIGMDEAHLVGLGRYLIQHGFQNRSLLMCQHLERVLDIADKYGFHCQMWSDMFFKLMSADGQYDRDVE
;
A
#
# COMPACT_ATOMS: atom_id res chain seq x y z
N MET A 1 12.75 24.36 -22.70
CA MET A 1 11.76 23.68 -21.80
C MET A 1 10.86 22.85 -22.70
N ALA A 2 10.55 21.61 -22.31
CA ALA A 2 9.68 20.75 -23.13
C ALA A 2 8.26 21.34 -23.21
N THR A 3 7.65 21.27 -24.40
CA THR A 3 6.26 21.68 -24.66
C THR A 3 5.42 20.43 -24.82
N PHE A 4 4.32 20.34 -24.12
CA PHE A 4 3.41 19.20 -24.17
C PHE A 4 2.06 19.59 -24.74
N LEU A 5 1.55 18.80 -25.68
CA LEU A 5 0.21 18.94 -26.25
C LEU A 5 -0.68 17.80 -25.74
N GLY A 6 -1.81 18.13 -25.15
CA GLY A 6 -2.78 17.15 -24.62
C GLY A 6 -2.70 16.88 -23.12
N LEU A 7 -1.96 17.69 -22.34
CA LEU A 7 -1.95 17.60 -20.88
C LEU A 7 -3.26 18.07 -20.24
N SER A 8 -3.68 17.35 -19.21
CA SER A 8 -4.64 17.86 -18.23
C SER A 8 -3.95 18.69 -17.15
N ASN A 9 -4.68 19.56 -16.46
CA ASN A 9 -4.16 20.36 -15.33
C ASN A 9 -3.49 19.52 -14.25
N LYS A 10 -3.98 18.30 -14.03
CA LYS A 10 -3.42 17.32 -13.08
C LYS A 10 -2.04 16.86 -13.54
N GLN A 11 -1.92 16.48 -14.80
CA GLN A 11 -0.66 16.02 -15.39
C GLN A 11 0.39 17.16 -15.45
N GLU A 12 -0.02 18.41 -15.74
CA GLU A 12 0.89 19.57 -15.68
C GLU A 12 1.50 19.72 -14.28
N LYS A 13 0.69 19.62 -13.23
CA LYS A 13 1.15 19.69 -11.83
C LYS A 13 2.12 18.55 -11.50
N ALA A 14 1.83 17.33 -11.93
CA ALA A 14 2.69 16.18 -11.74
C ALA A 14 4.03 16.33 -12.48
N LEU A 15 4.00 16.77 -13.74
CA LEU A 15 5.20 16.98 -14.56
C LEU A 15 6.11 18.05 -13.99
N ALA A 16 5.56 19.16 -13.47
CA ALA A 16 6.36 20.19 -12.81
C ALA A 16 7.19 19.65 -11.63
N ARG A 17 6.69 18.62 -10.93
CA ARG A 17 7.44 17.94 -9.86
C ARG A 17 8.51 16.99 -10.38
N LEU A 18 8.28 16.40 -11.57
CA LEU A 18 9.19 15.44 -12.20
C LEU A 18 10.28 16.09 -13.05
N ASP A 19 10.20 17.39 -13.36
CA ASP A 19 11.14 18.12 -14.22
C ASP A 19 12.60 17.92 -13.80
N LYS A 20 12.85 17.92 -12.49
CA LYS A 20 14.17 17.66 -11.88
C LYS A 20 14.79 16.31 -12.22
N TYR A 21 13.97 15.31 -12.59
CA TYR A 21 14.42 13.98 -12.99
C TYR A 21 14.49 13.79 -14.50
N LEU A 22 13.53 14.40 -15.21
CA LEU A 22 13.33 14.14 -16.64
C LEU A 22 14.34 14.90 -17.52
N ASN A 23 14.59 16.17 -17.24
CA ASN A 23 15.54 17.01 -17.99
C ASN A 23 15.42 16.87 -19.52
N LEU A 24 14.20 17.05 -20.05
CA LEU A 24 13.88 16.79 -21.46
C LEU A 24 14.42 17.83 -22.45
N GLY A 25 14.86 19.02 -21.98
CA GLY A 25 15.36 20.07 -22.84
C GLY A 25 14.26 20.81 -23.60
N GLU A 26 14.59 21.25 -24.83
CA GLU A 26 13.64 21.93 -25.74
C GLU A 26 13.10 20.91 -26.75
N ILE A 27 11.97 20.31 -26.44
CA ILE A 27 11.28 19.34 -27.30
C ILE A 27 9.78 19.59 -27.28
N GLU A 28 9.08 19.08 -28.29
CA GLU A 28 7.65 19.03 -28.38
C GLU A 28 7.18 17.56 -28.21
N VAL A 29 6.21 17.34 -27.32
CA VAL A 29 5.66 15.99 -27.04
C VAL A 29 4.15 16.04 -27.21
N ILE A 30 3.63 15.22 -28.11
CA ILE A 30 2.20 15.01 -28.31
C ILE A 30 1.78 13.80 -27.49
N LEU A 31 0.74 13.95 -26.65
CA LEU A 31 0.21 12.89 -25.81
C LEU A 31 -1.05 12.31 -26.42
N ILE A 32 -1.08 11.00 -26.57
CA ILE A 32 -2.21 10.23 -27.10
C ILE A 32 -2.64 9.20 -26.07
N PRO A 33 -3.67 9.49 -25.25
CA PRO A 33 -4.27 8.50 -24.38
C PRO A 33 -5.04 7.44 -25.19
N ASP A 34 -5.38 6.34 -24.54
CA ASP A 34 -6.17 5.24 -25.13
C ASP A 34 -5.45 4.48 -26.27
N SER A 35 -4.20 4.15 -26.03
CA SER A 35 -3.41 3.28 -26.90
C SER A 35 -3.80 1.81 -26.76
N ALA A 36 -3.65 1.03 -27.83
CA ALA A 36 -3.72 -0.42 -27.75
C ALA A 36 -2.53 -1.02 -27.00
N ALA A 37 -1.31 -0.44 -27.18
CA ALA A 37 -0.12 -0.79 -26.42
C ALA A 37 -0.10 -0.06 -25.06
N SER A 38 0.54 -0.67 -24.05
CA SER A 38 0.64 -0.06 -22.74
C SER A 38 1.40 1.26 -22.79
N ILE A 39 2.56 1.28 -23.47
CA ILE A 39 3.38 2.49 -23.70
C ILE A 39 3.97 2.41 -25.10
N LYS A 40 3.86 3.52 -25.86
CA LYS A 40 4.61 3.70 -27.11
C LYS A 40 5.21 5.09 -27.15
N VAL A 41 6.50 5.21 -27.43
CA VAL A 41 7.23 6.46 -27.58
C VAL A 41 7.91 6.45 -28.94
N GLU A 42 7.57 7.40 -29.80
CA GLU A 42 8.16 7.50 -31.14
C GLU A 42 8.41 8.97 -31.53
N GLY A 43 9.45 9.20 -32.30
CA GLY A 43 9.74 10.54 -32.83
C GLY A 43 11.21 10.80 -33.05
N ARG A 44 11.52 11.98 -33.53
CA ARG A 44 12.89 12.43 -33.85
C ARG A 44 13.03 13.94 -33.89
N GLN A 45 14.27 14.41 -33.78
CA GLN A 45 14.60 15.82 -33.97
C GLN A 45 13.78 16.79 -33.14
N GLY A 46 13.56 16.45 -31.88
CA GLY A 46 12.82 17.29 -30.94
C GLY A 46 11.29 17.17 -31.00
N HIS A 47 10.73 16.36 -31.88
CA HIS A 47 9.29 16.12 -31.99
C HIS A 47 8.97 14.66 -31.68
N TYR A 48 8.25 14.41 -30.57
CA TYR A 48 7.95 13.07 -30.07
C TYR A 48 6.45 12.90 -29.83
N GLN A 49 6.01 11.66 -29.95
CA GLN A 49 4.65 11.24 -29.61
C GLN A 49 4.73 10.18 -28.54
N ILE A 50 3.90 10.33 -27.50
CA ILE A 50 3.74 9.34 -26.43
C ILE A 50 2.29 8.87 -26.45
N SER A 51 2.10 7.56 -26.68
CA SER A 51 0.81 6.90 -26.53
C SER A 51 0.84 5.99 -25.30
N TYR A 52 -0.25 5.99 -24.53
CA TYR A 52 -0.35 5.18 -23.31
C TYR A 52 -1.79 4.69 -23.09
N LYS A 53 -1.91 3.52 -22.44
CA LYS A 53 -3.21 2.88 -22.17
C LYS A 53 -3.81 3.36 -20.85
N GLN A 54 -3.01 3.44 -19.81
CA GLN A 54 -3.42 3.86 -18.47
C GLN A 54 -2.74 5.19 -18.08
N PRO A 55 -3.44 6.10 -17.38
CA PRO A 55 -2.90 7.45 -17.08
C PRO A 55 -1.55 7.45 -16.35
N HIS A 56 -1.31 6.53 -15.41
CA HIS A 56 -0.04 6.42 -14.67
C HIS A 56 1.15 6.05 -15.58
N GLN A 57 0.90 5.39 -16.73
CA GLN A 57 1.94 4.96 -17.67
C GLN A 57 2.61 6.12 -18.41
N LEU A 58 1.97 7.30 -18.45
CA LEU A 58 2.57 8.51 -19.02
C LEU A 58 3.93 8.83 -18.39
N TYR A 59 4.04 8.72 -17.08
CA TYR A 59 5.28 9.09 -16.37
C TYR A 59 6.41 8.12 -16.66
N ARG A 60 6.11 6.83 -16.82
CA ARG A 60 7.07 5.82 -17.30
C ARG A 60 7.51 6.11 -18.74
N ALA A 61 6.59 6.44 -19.62
CA ALA A 61 6.90 6.79 -21.00
C ALA A 61 7.84 7.99 -21.09
N LEU A 62 7.61 9.01 -20.27
CA LEU A 62 8.49 10.19 -20.19
C LEU A 62 9.87 9.85 -19.65
N ALA A 63 9.96 8.93 -18.69
CA ALA A 63 11.24 8.44 -18.18
C ALA A 63 12.03 7.68 -19.26
N LEU A 64 11.35 6.88 -20.08
CA LEU A 64 11.95 6.18 -21.21
C LEU A 64 12.45 7.16 -22.28
N LEU A 65 11.64 8.15 -22.66
CA LEU A 65 12.05 9.21 -23.58
C LEU A 65 13.27 9.97 -23.04
N SER A 66 13.22 10.39 -21.77
CA SER A 66 14.34 11.06 -21.12
C SER A 66 15.63 10.22 -21.14
N ALA A 67 15.53 8.93 -20.89
CA ALA A 67 16.68 8.03 -20.93
C ALA A 67 17.27 7.90 -22.35
N ALA A 68 16.41 7.76 -23.38
CA ALA A 68 16.82 7.69 -24.77
C ALA A 68 17.55 8.98 -25.22
N LEU A 69 16.98 10.15 -24.91
CA LEU A 69 17.59 11.45 -25.23
C LEU A 69 18.94 11.64 -24.53
N ARG A 70 19.06 11.28 -23.27
CA ARG A 70 20.33 11.34 -22.52
C ARG A 70 21.38 10.39 -23.06
N SER A 71 20.99 9.30 -23.71
CA SER A 71 21.93 8.39 -24.39
C SER A 71 22.34 8.88 -25.79
N GLY A 72 21.87 10.05 -26.22
CA GLY A 72 22.20 10.68 -27.50
C GLY A 72 21.40 10.10 -28.68
N GLN A 73 20.24 9.48 -28.44
CA GLN A 73 19.37 9.02 -29.51
C GLN A 73 18.53 10.17 -30.06
N ASP A 74 18.72 10.53 -31.32
CA ASP A 74 17.91 11.55 -32.00
C ASP A 74 16.58 11.00 -32.56
N GLU A 75 16.56 9.70 -32.85
CA GLU A 75 15.36 8.96 -33.25
C GLU A 75 15.02 7.93 -32.18
N VAL A 76 13.80 8.00 -31.67
CA VAL A 76 13.29 7.16 -30.58
C VAL A 76 12.12 6.34 -31.10
N GLN A 77 12.16 5.05 -30.88
CA GLN A 77 11.08 4.11 -31.12
C GLN A 77 11.08 3.07 -30.01
N ILE A 78 10.20 3.24 -29.03
CA ILE A 78 10.08 2.38 -27.86
C ILE A 78 8.64 1.89 -27.77
N GLU A 79 8.46 0.61 -27.55
CA GLU A 79 7.16 0.01 -27.22
C GLU A 79 7.38 -0.91 -26.01
N GLU A 80 6.55 -0.75 -25.01
CA GLU A 80 6.61 -1.51 -23.76
C GLU A 80 5.21 -1.99 -23.38
N GLU A 81 5.05 -3.27 -23.09
CA GLU A 81 3.80 -3.86 -22.62
C GLU A 81 3.89 -4.15 -21.12
N ALA A 82 2.88 -3.72 -20.39
CA ALA A 82 2.77 -4.02 -18.97
C ALA A 82 2.37 -5.49 -18.77
N ALA A 83 3.18 -6.24 -18.02
CA ALA A 83 2.90 -7.64 -17.72
C ALA A 83 1.71 -7.80 -16.73
N TYR A 84 1.41 -6.75 -15.97
CA TYR A 84 0.35 -6.71 -14.97
C TYR A 84 -0.45 -5.42 -15.10
N GLU A 85 -1.75 -5.48 -14.81
CA GLU A 85 -2.62 -4.30 -14.80
C GLU A 85 -2.33 -3.40 -13.58
N ASP A 86 -1.97 -4.01 -12.46
CA ASP A 86 -1.67 -3.33 -11.20
C ASP A 86 -0.25 -3.71 -10.74
N LEU A 87 0.60 -2.72 -10.60
CA LEU A 87 1.97 -2.88 -10.09
C LEU A 87 2.10 -2.04 -8.82
N ALA A 88 2.12 -2.72 -7.67
CA ALA A 88 2.18 -2.09 -6.37
C ALA A 88 3.59 -2.12 -5.77
N TYR A 89 3.94 -1.06 -5.05
CA TYR A 89 5.10 -1.01 -4.17
C TYR A 89 4.65 -0.80 -2.73
N MET A 90 4.99 -1.74 -1.85
CA MET A 90 4.70 -1.66 -0.42
C MET A 90 5.94 -1.15 0.32
N ALA A 91 5.83 0.02 0.96
CA ALA A 91 6.86 0.58 1.81
C ALA A 91 6.63 0.16 3.27
N ASP A 92 7.62 -0.52 3.87
CA ASP A 92 7.57 -0.87 5.29
C ASP A 92 7.89 0.37 6.15
N CYS A 93 6.87 0.86 6.85
CA CYS A 93 6.95 1.99 7.80
C CYS A 93 6.86 1.54 9.27
N SER A 94 7.02 0.25 9.54
CA SER A 94 6.86 -0.32 10.88
C SER A 94 8.17 -0.74 11.55
N ARG A 95 9.13 -1.30 10.80
CA ARG A 95 10.30 -1.96 11.39
C ARG A 95 11.51 -1.06 11.58
N ASN A 96 11.90 -0.31 10.57
CA ASN A 96 13.11 0.51 10.61
C ASN A 96 12.82 1.99 10.83
N ALA A 97 11.94 2.58 10.01
CA ALA A 97 11.61 3.99 10.07
C ALA A 97 10.22 4.24 9.50
N VAL A 98 9.55 5.25 10.01
CA VAL A 98 8.35 5.82 9.41
C VAL A 98 8.79 6.88 8.40
N LEU A 99 8.34 6.76 7.15
CA LEU A 99 8.64 7.76 6.12
C LEU A 99 7.97 9.09 6.50
N ASN A 100 8.74 10.16 6.60
CA ASN A 100 8.13 11.48 6.67
C ASN A 100 7.49 11.86 5.32
N LEU A 101 6.64 12.87 5.29
CA LEU A 101 5.90 13.30 4.10
C LEU A 101 6.82 13.56 2.89
N ASN A 102 7.98 14.18 3.10
CA ASN A 102 8.91 14.47 2.01
C ASN A 102 9.51 13.18 1.42
N ALA A 103 9.83 12.20 2.25
CA ALA A 103 10.36 10.92 1.80
C ALA A 103 9.28 10.10 1.06
N ALA A 104 8.04 10.08 1.56
CA ALA A 104 6.91 9.44 0.90
C ALA A 104 6.63 10.06 -0.48
N LYS A 105 6.58 11.40 -0.56
CA LYS A 105 6.39 12.12 -1.82
C LYS A 105 7.51 11.84 -2.84
N LYS A 106 8.77 11.86 -2.39
CA LYS A 106 9.90 11.52 -3.25
C LYS A 106 9.83 10.06 -3.75
N MET A 107 9.41 9.14 -2.89
CA MET A 107 9.21 7.74 -3.29
C MET A 107 8.12 7.62 -4.35
N ILE A 108 6.98 8.28 -4.18
CA ILE A 108 5.88 8.31 -5.15
C ILE A 108 6.36 8.86 -6.51
N GLU A 109 7.15 9.95 -6.53
CA GLU A 109 7.73 10.50 -7.76
C GLU A 109 8.60 9.47 -8.49
N VAL A 110 9.47 8.75 -7.77
CA VAL A 110 10.34 7.72 -8.37
C VAL A 110 9.52 6.53 -8.86
N LEU A 111 8.55 6.08 -8.09
CA LEU A 111 7.67 4.98 -8.46
C LEU A 111 6.83 5.30 -9.71
N ALA A 112 6.34 6.54 -9.82
CA ALA A 112 5.64 7.00 -11.02
C ALA A 112 6.54 6.88 -12.27
N LEU A 113 7.80 7.33 -12.19
CA LEU A 113 8.78 7.21 -13.28
C LEU A 113 9.15 5.74 -13.60
N MET A 114 8.98 4.83 -12.65
CA MET A 114 9.17 3.39 -12.84
C MET A 114 7.93 2.68 -13.38
N GLY A 115 6.77 3.35 -13.43
CA GLY A 115 5.51 2.82 -13.96
C GLY A 115 4.64 2.10 -12.95
N TYR A 116 4.87 2.31 -11.66
CA TYR A 116 3.99 1.75 -10.62
C TYR A 116 2.62 2.42 -10.64
N SER A 117 1.56 1.63 -10.43
CA SER A 117 0.18 2.07 -10.37
C SER A 117 -0.34 2.23 -8.95
N THR A 118 0.33 1.62 -7.96
CA THR A 118 -0.15 1.57 -6.57
C THR A 118 1.01 1.78 -5.59
N PHE A 119 0.77 2.63 -4.61
CA PHE A 119 1.66 2.83 -3.47
C PHE A 119 0.98 2.33 -2.20
N GLU A 120 1.63 1.42 -1.49
CA GLU A 120 1.14 0.83 -0.26
C GLU A 120 2.03 1.22 0.93
N LEU A 121 1.42 1.54 2.08
CA LEU A 121 2.13 1.76 3.34
C LEU A 121 1.84 0.64 4.32
N TYR A 122 2.85 -0.17 4.63
CA TYR A 122 2.79 -1.18 5.67
C TYR A 122 3.09 -0.53 7.02
N MET A 123 2.07 -0.41 7.89
CA MET A 123 2.14 0.49 9.04
C MET A 123 2.14 -0.21 10.40
N GLU A 124 1.58 -1.42 10.54
CA GLU A 124 1.34 -2.04 11.85
C GLU A 124 0.59 -1.09 12.80
N ASP A 125 1.30 -0.46 13.74
CA ASP A 125 0.76 0.52 14.70
C ASP A 125 1.18 1.97 14.41
N THR A 126 1.82 2.27 13.27
CA THR A 126 2.37 3.60 13.00
C THR A 126 1.36 4.60 12.41
N TYR A 127 0.17 4.65 12.96
CA TYR A 127 -0.86 5.66 12.67
C TYR A 127 -1.70 5.94 13.93
N GLU A 128 -2.47 7.01 13.91
CA GLU A 128 -3.30 7.40 15.05
C GLU A 128 -4.67 6.69 15.03
N ILE A 129 -5.11 6.24 16.20
CA ILE A 129 -6.48 5.78 16.45
C ILE A 129 -7.06 6.62 17.57
N GLU A 130 -8.27 7.12 17.37
CA GLU A 130 -8.96 7.90 18.39
C GLU A 130 -9.13 7.10 19.69
N ASN A 131 -8.86 7.72 20.84
CA ASN A 131 -8.93 7.13 22.18
C ASN A 131 -7.96 5.95 22.42
N GLN A 132 -6.93 5.77 21.56
CA GLN A 132 -5.89 4.76 21.74
C GLN A 132 -4.50 5.40 21.89
N PRO A 133 -4.18 6.03 23.02
CA PRO A 133 -2.95 6.84 23.17
C PRO A 133 -1.67 6.01 23.05
N TYR A 134 -1.72 4.73 23.34
CA TYR A 134 -0.54 3.82 23.27
C TYR A 134 -0.34 3.20 21.89
N PHE A 135 -1.33 3.30 20.99
CA PHE A 135 -1.18 2.84 19.61
C PHE A 135 -0.23 3.77 18.86
N GLY A 136 0.87 3.22 18.36
CA GLY A 136 1.95 3.97 17.72
C GLY A 136 2.74 4.93 18.64
N TYR A 137 2.65 4.77 19.96
CA TYR A 137 3.35 5.63 20.92
C TYR A 137 4.86 5.49 20.77
N PHE A 138 5.54 6.63 20.61
CA PHE A 138 6.98 6.74 20.30
C PHE A 138 7.40 6.14 18.93
N ARG A 139 6.47 5.92 18.01
CA ARG A 139 6.76 5.30 16.72
C ARG A 139 6.80 6.29 15.54
N GLY A 140 6.55 7.57 15.77
CA GLY A 140 6.44 8.55 14.66
C GLY A 140 5.21 8.30 13.80
N ARG A 141 4.09 7.92 14.44
CA ARG A 141 2.84 7.57 13.79
C ARG A 141 2.26 8.69 12.94
N TYR A 142 1.63 8.32 11.84
CA TYR A 142 0.92 9.23 10.96
C TYR A 142 -0.36 9.75 11.59
N THR A 143 -0.63 11.02 11.41
CA THR A 143 -1.96 11.61 11.58
C THR A 143 -2.83 11.30 10.36
N VAL A 144 -4.15 11.40 10.52
CA VAL A 144 -5.11 11.31 9.39
C VAL A 144 -4.76 12.31 8.29
N ALA A 145 -4.40 13.56 8.66
CA ALA A 145 -4.05 14.59 7.68
C ALA A 145 -2.80 14.22 6.86
N GLU A 146 -1.79 13.62 7.48
CA GLU A 146 -0.59 13.16 6.78
C GLU A 146 -0.88 12.00 5.81
N LEU A 147 -1.73 11.05 6.21
CA LEU A 147 -2.17 9.95 5.32
C LEU A 147 -2.96 10.49 4.13
N GLN A 148 -3.87 11.45 4.35
CA GLN A 148 -4.61 12.14 3.30
C GLN A 148 -3.67 12.88 2.33
N GLU A 149 -2.64 13.56 2.86
CA GLU A 149 -1.65 14.27 2.05
C GLU A 149 -0.84 13.31 1.16
N ILE A 150 -0.49 12.12 1.67
CA ILE A 150 0.19 11.06 0.90
C ILE A 150 -0.73 10.53 -0.20
N GLU A 151 -1.99 10.22 0.15
CA GLU A 151 -3.00 9.77 -0.80
C GLU A 151 -3.24 10.78 -1.92
N ASP A 152 -3.40 12.07 -1.58
CA ASP A 152 -3.58 13.15 -2.54
C ASP A 152 -2.38 13.29 -3.47
N TYR A 153 -1.17 13.15 -2.91
CA TYR A 153 0.05 13.23 -3.68
C TYR A 153 0.21 12.06 -4.67
N ALA A 154 -0.11 10.82 -4.25
CA ALA A 154 -0.13 9.65 -5.13
C ALA A 154 -1.17 9.83 -6.26
N ALA A 155 -2.34 10.33 -5.91
CA ALA A 155 -3.41 10.58 -6.86
C ALA A 155 -3.04 11.62 -7.94
N ASP A 156 -2.17 12.61 -7.66
CA ASP A 156 -1.66 13.55 -8.67
C ASP A 156 -0.91 12.81 -9.80
N PHE A 157 -0.34 11.63 -9.54
CA PHE A 157 0.34 10.76 -10.50
C PHE A 157 -0.54 9.61 -11.04
N ASP A 158 -1.85 9.69 -10.87
CA ASP A 158 -2.79 8.60 -11.22
C ASP A 158 -2.46 7.26 -10.53
N MET A 159 -1.80 7.34 -9.38
CA MET A 159 -1.41 6.21 -8.57
C MET A 159 -2.42 5.99 -7.44
N SER A 160 -2.84 4.74 -7.24
CA SER A 160 -3.67 4.34 -6.11
C SER A 160 -2.87 4.36 -4.81
N PHE A 161 -3.54 4.61 -3.70
CA PHE A 161 -2.98 4.49 -2.35
C PHE A 161 -3.69 3.37 -1.59
N VAL A 162 -2.93 2.48 -0.93
CA VAL A 162 -3.47 1.38 -0.11
C VAL A 162 -2.81 1.39 1.26
N PRO A 163 -3.54 1.71 2.33
CA PRO A 163 -3.05 1.53 3.69
C PRO A 163 -3.01 0.03 4.03
N CYS A 164 -1.92 -0.41 4.69
CA CYS A 164 -1.77 -1.77 5.18
C CYS A 164 -1.73 -1.72 6.71
N ILE A 165 -2.81 -2.19 7.33
CA ILE A 165 -2.96 -2.30 8.78
C ILE A 165 -2.75 -3.74 9.21
N GLN A 166 -2.66 -3.96 10.52
CA GLN A 166 -2.55 -5.30 11.11
C GLN A 166 -3.73 -5.54 12.06
N THR A 167 -4.56 -6.53 11.73
CA THR A 167 -5.79 -6.80 12.49
C THR A 167 -5.68 -8.02 13.41
N LEU A 168 -4.53 -8.71 13.45
CA LEU A 168 -4.34 -9.89 14.29
C LEU A 168 -2.95 -9.97 14.94
N ALA A 169 -1.87 -10.03 14.14
CA ALA A 169 -0.49 -10.16 14.61
C ALA A 169 0.33 -8.91 14.28
N HIS A 170 1.66 -8.98 14.43
CA HIS A 170 2.61 -7.88 14.17
C HIS A 170 2.36 -6.59 14.98
N LEU A 171 1.73 -6.71 16.14
CA LEU A 171 1.41 -5.58 17.02
C LEU A 171 2.30 -5.51 18.27
N SER A 172 3.50 -6.13 18.24
CA SER A 172 4.44 -6.18 19.36
C SER A 172 4.76 -4.79 19.94
N ALA A 173 4.91 -3.79 19.08
CA ALA A 173 5.20 -2.42 19.50
C ALA A 173 4.06 -1.77 20.28
N PHE A 174 2.81 -2.16 20.00
CA PHE A 174 1.62 -1.73 20.72
C PHE A 174 1.38 -2.58 21.98
N VAL A 175 1.30 -3.92 21.84
CA VAL A 175 0.90 -4.80 22.96
C VAL A 175 1.97 -4.98 24.03
N LYS A 176 3.17 -4.43 23.85
CA LYS A 176 4.24 -4.41 24.89
C LYS A 176 3.91 -3.53 26.09
N TRP A 177 3.01 -2.56 25.95
CA TRP A 177 2.72 -1.62 27.02
C TRP A 177 1.98 -2.30 28.17
N SER A 178 2.58 -2.25 29.37
CA SER A 178 2.07 -2.91 30.58
C SER A 178 0.92 -2.15 31.24
N VAL A 179 0.01 -1.58 30.45
CA VAL A 179 -1.22 -0.96 30.93
C VAL A 179 -2.38 -1.93 30.74
N LYS A 180 -3.32 -1.92 31.68
CA LYS A 180 -4.39 -2.91 31.74
C LYS A 180 -5.19 -2.99 30.43
N GLU A 181 -5.55 -1.83 29.90
CA GLU A 181 -6.35 -1.69 28.67
C GLU A 181 -5.71 -2.36 27.46
N VAL A 182 -4.37 -2.27 27.35
CA VAL A 182 -3.59 -2.90 26.28
C VAL A 182 -3.41 -4.40 26.54
N GLN A 183 -3.09 -4.76 27.79
CA GLN A 183 -2.87 -6.18 28.16
C GLN A 183 -4.14 -7.03 28.03
N GLU A 184 -5.32 -6.44 28.14
CA GLU A 184 -6.59 -7.13 27.92
C GLU A 184 -6.83 -7.52 26.47
N LEU A 185 -6.15 -6.85 25.50
CA LEU A 185 -6.24 -7.12 24.08
C LEU A 185 -5.32 -8.22 23.58
N ARG A 186 -4.32 -8.60 24.38
CA ARG A 186 -3.23 -9.50 23.99
C ARG A 186 -3.59 -10.95 24.31
N ASP A 187 -3.42 -11.84 23.32
CA ASP A 187 -3.41 -13.30 23.52
C ASP A 187 -2.00 -13.75 23.94
N VAL A 188 -1.06 -13.73 23.03
CA VAL A 188 0.34 -14.14 23.23
C VAL A 188 1.24 -13.32 22.32
N GLU A 189 2.46 -13.02 22.76
CA GLU A 189 3.46 -12.24 22.03
C GLU A 189 2.87 -10.96 21.44
N ASP A 190 2.72 -10.88 20.12
CA ASP A 190 2.22 -9.75 19.35
C ASP A 190 0.81 -9.94 18.80
N ILE A 191 0.13 -11.03 19.22
CA ILE A 191 -1.16 -11.49 18.69
C ILE A 191 -2.30 -10.98 19.56
N LEU A 192 -3.35 -10.47 18.90
CA LEU A 192 -4.60 -10.05 19.55
C LEU A 192 -5.43 -11.26 20.02
N LEU A 193 -6.16 -11.07 21.12
CA LEU A 193 -7.03 -12.09 21.71
C LEU A 193 -8.34 -12.22 20.93
N ILE A 194 -8.44 -13.23 20.10
CA ILE A 194 -9.63 -13.51 19.29
C ILE A 194 -10.86 -13.72 20.19
N GLY A 195 -12.01 -13.21 19.77
CA GLY A 195 -13.28 -13.40 20.47
C GLY A 195 -13.61 -12.31 21.50
N GLU A 196 -12.64 -11.48 21.89
CA GLU A 196 -12.85 -10.38 22.84
C GLU A 196 -13.41 -9.15 22.14
N GLU A 197 -14.56 -8.64 22.58
CA GLU A 197 -15.19 -7.43 21.99
C GLU A 197 -14.28 -6.19 22.01
N LYS A 198 -13.39 -6.06 23.01
CA LYS A 198 -12.42 -4.97 23.08
C LYS A 198 -11.43 -4.98 21.91
N VAL A 199 -11.08 -6.16 21.40
CA VAL A 199 -10.24 -6.34 20.22
C VAL A 199 -10.97 -5.84 18.99
N TYR A 200 -12.23 -6.20 18.82
CA TYR A 200 -13.02 -5.73 17.66
C TYR A 200 -13.34 -4.23 17.73
N ASN A 201 -13.48 -3.66 18.92
CA ASN A 201 -13.57 -2.21 19.10
C ASN A 201 -12.26 -1.49 18.70
N LEU A 202 -11.10 -2.07 18.99
CA LEU A 202 -9.82 -1.54 18.51
C LEU A 202 -9.75 -1.62 16.98
N ILE A 203 -10.11 -2.77 16.39
CA ILE A 203 -10.11 -2.98 14.93
C ILE A 203 -11.09 -2.02 14.25
N GLU A 204 -12.27 -1.80 14.83
CA GLU A 204 -13.22 -0.79 14.33
C GLU A 204 -12.61 0.62 14.34
N GLY A 205 -11.86 0.97 15.38
CA GLY A 205 -11.11 2.23 15.45
C GLY A 205 -10.05 2.35 14.36
N MET A 206 -9.38 1.24 13.97
CA MET A 206 -8.47 1.20 12.84
C MET A 206 -9.21 1.55 11.53
N PHE A 207 -10.34 0.89 11.26
CA PHE A 207 -11.16 1.16 10.07
C PHE A 207 -11.74 2.57 10.08
N GLN A 208 -12.17 3.10 11.23
CA GLN A 208 -12.63 4.48 11.37
C GLN A 208 -11.55 5.47 10.95
N THR A 209 -10.31 5.26 11.39
CA THR A 209 -9.17 6.10 10.98
C THR A 209 -8.97 6.05 9.46
N MET A 210 -8.95 4.84 8.87
CA MET A 210 -8.74 4.67 7.43
C MET A 210 -9.94 5.16 6.59
N ALA A 211 -11.15 5.20 7.15
CA ALA A 211 -12.34 5.71 6.46
C ALA A 211 -12.28 7.21 6.14
N HIS A 212 -11.38 7.96 6.76
CA HIS A 212 -11.09 9.35 6.38
C HIS A 212 -10.36 9.49 5.03
N LEU A 213 -9.76 8.41 4.52
CA LEU A 213 -9.14 8.37 3.21
C LEU A 213 -10.20 8.18 2.11
N ARG A 214 -9.84 8.52 0.86
CA ARG A 214 -10.73 8.29 -0.30
C ARG A 214 -10.69 6.85 -0.78
N THR A 215 -9.52 6.20 -0.64
CA THR A 215 -9.38 4.80 -1.02
C THR A 215 -10.37 3.91 -0.28
N ARG A 216 -10.83 2.87 -0.98
CA ARG A 216 -11.61 1.80 -0.35
C ARG A 216 -10.92 0.45 -0.49
N LYS A 217 -9.68 0.43 -0.98
CA LYS A 217 -8.78 -0.73 -0.89
C LYS A 217 -7.97 -0.62 0.40
N ILE A 218 -7.85 -1.72 1.14
CA ILE A 218 -7.06 -1.81 2.38
C ILE A 218 -6.46 -3.20 2.51
N ASN A 219 -5.21 -3.29 2.97
CA ASN A 219 -4.64 -4.56 3.39
C ASN A 219 -4.81 -4.70 4.91
N ILE A 220 -5.44 -5.77 5.35
CA ILE A 220 -5.79 -6.03 6.75
C ILE A 220 -4.77 -6.91 7.50
N GLY A 221 -3.67 -7.28 6.85
CA GLY A 221 -2.61 -8.10 7.42
C GLY A 221 -3.00 -9.57 7.54
N MET A 222 -3.12 -10.08 8.76
CA MET A 222 -3.50 -11.47 9.11
C MET A 222 -2.36 -12.49 8.97
N ASP A 223 -1.13 -12.04 8.70
CA ASP A 223 0.06 -12.88 8.51
C ASP A 223 0.73 -13.27 9.83
N GLU A 224 1.51 -14.33 9.77
CA GLU A 224 2.45 -14.82 10.78
C GLU A 224 1.90 -15.01 12.21
N ALA A 225 0.58 -15.13 12.39
CA ALA A 225 -0.05 -15.37 13.69
C ALA A 225 0.18 -16.84 14.19
N HIS A 226 1.46 -17.23 14.23
CA HIS A 226 1.84 -18.64 14.46
C HIS A 226 1.38 -19.23 15.79
N LEU A 227 1.15 -18.40 16.81
CA LEU A 227 0.72 -18.81 18.14
C LEU A 227 -0.74 -18.47 18.44
N VAL A 228 -1.52 -18.12 17.42
CA VAL A 228 -2.94 -17.78 17.59
C VAL A 228 -3.68 -18.84 18.39
N GLY A 229 -4.40 -18.41 19.43
CA GLY A 229 -5.18 -19.29 20.29
C GLY A 229 -4.36 -20.17 21.26
N LEU A 230 -3.04 -19.97 21.37
CA LEU A 230 -2.16 -20.76 22.24
C LEU A 230 -1.70 -20.01 23.50
N GLY A 231 -2.13 -18.80 23.70
CA GLY A 231 -1.80 -17.98 24.87
C GLY A 231 -2.96 -17.90 25.85
N ARG A 232 -3.45 -16.70 26.11
CA ARG A 232 -4.55 -16.41 27.01
C ARG A 232 -5.86 -17.05 26.55
N TYR A 233 -6.08 -17.14 25.25
CA TYR A 233 -7.22 -17.84 24.67
C TYR A 233 -7.26 -19.30 25.12
N LEU A 234 -6.13 -20.02 25.05
CA LEU A 234 -6.02 -21.41 25.51
C LEU A 234 -6.38 -21.55 26.98
N ILE A 235 -5.94 -20.62 27.83
CA ILE A 235 -6.22 -20.66 29.29
C ILE A 235 -7.71 -20.46 29.55
N GLN A 236 -8.38 -19.61 28.78
CA GLN A 236 -9.80 -19.25 28.98
C GLN A 236 -10.76 -20.27 28.38
N HIS A 237 -10.43 -20.85 27.23
CA HIS A 237 -11.36 -21.63 26.39
C HIS A 237 -10.91 -23.08 26.13
N GLY A 238 -9.71 -23.47 26.56
CA GLY A 238 -9.10 -24.73 26.17
C GLY A 238 -8.60 -24.70 24.71
N PHE A 239 -8.03 -25.82 24.27
CA PHE A 239 -7.54 -25.96 22.90
C PHE A 239 -8.70 -25.96 21.90
N GLN A 240 -8.60 -25.09 20.88
CA GLN A 240 -9.56 -24.99 19.77
C GLN A 240 -8.85 -25.20 18.45
N ASN A 241 -9.60 -25.56 17.41
CA ASN A 241 -9.06 -25.62 16.06
C ASN A 241 -8.65 -24.20 15.59
N ARG A 242 -7.37 -24.01 15.37
CA ARG A 242 -6.76 -22.70 15.07
C ARG A 242 -7.19 -22.15 13.71
N SER A 243 -7.42 -23.03 12.72
CA SER A 243 -7.94 -22.61 11.42
C SER A 243 -9.37 -22.07 11.55
N LEU A 244 -10.21 -22.69 12.39
CA LEU A 244 -11.54 -22.15 12.68
C LEU A 244 -11.48 -20.81 13.40
N LEU A 245 -10.54 -20.64 14.35
CA LEU A 245 -10.34 -19.34 15.01
C LEU A 245 -9.97 -18.26 14.03
N MET A 246 -9.06 -18.56 13.09
CA MET A 246 -8.67 -17.63 12.02
C MET A 246 -9.87 -17.23 11.15
N CYS A 247 -10.70 -18.21 10.72
CA CYS A 247 -11.89 -17.95 9.93
C CYS A 247 -12.90 -17.07 10.68
N GLN A 248 -13.19 -17.41 11.93
CA GLN A 248 -14.11 -16.64 12.78
C GLN A 248 -13.63 -15.19 12.99
N HIS A 249 -12.32 -15.01 13.20
CA HIS A 249 -11.74 -13.68 13.33
C HIS A 249 -11.86 -12.91 12.02
N LEU A 250 -11.49 -13.52 10.90
CA LEU A 250 -11.59 -12.90 9.58
C LEU A 250 -13.03 -12.47 9.26
N GLU A 251 -14.01 -13.31 9.50
CA GLU A 251 -15.44 -12.97 9.31
C GLU A 251 -15.81 -11.69 10.07
N ARG A 252 -15.41 -11.60 11.35
CA ARG A 252 -15.65 -10.40 12.18
C ARG A 252 -14.94 -9.16 11.66
N VAL A 253 -13.69 -9.30 11.18
CA VAL A 253 -12.91 -8.19 10.57
C VAL A 253 -13.59 -7.72 9.29
N LEU A 254 -14.05 -8.65 8.44
CA LEU A 254 -14.74 -8.32 7.19
C LEU A 254 -16.09 -7.64 7.44
N ASP A 255 -16.86 -8.09 8.44
CA ASP A 255 -18.11 -7.44 8.86
C ASP A 255 -17.86 -5.97 9.28
N ILE A 256 -16.74 -5.70 9.96
CA ILE A 256 -16.35 -4.33 10.31
C ILE A 256 -15.94 -3.55 9.05
N ALA A 257 -15.10 -4.14 8.18
CA ALA A 257 -14.67 -3.50 6.93
C ALA A 257 -15.84 -3.09 6.05
N ASP A 258 -16.85 -3.95 5.94
CA ASP A 258 -18.07 -3.72 5.13
C ASP A 258 -18.87 -2.50 5.62
N LYS A 259 -18.91 -2.23 6.93
CA LYS A 259 -19.56 -1.03 7.49
C LYS A 259 -18.97 0.26 6.93
N TYR A 260 -17.68 0.24 6.56
CA TYR A 260 -16.94 1.39 6.03
C TYR A 260 -16.72 1.31 4.51
N GLY A 261 -17.25 0.28 3.86
CA GLY A 261 -17.20 0.07 2.41
C GLY A 261 -15.81 -0.29 1.88
N PHE A 262 -14.97 -0.96 2.69
CA PHE A 262 -13.64 -1.38 2.27
C PHE A 262 -13.63 -2.71 1.53
N HIS A 263 -12.77 -2.80 0.51
CA HIS A 263 -12.36 -4.01 -0.17
C HIS A 263 -11.02 -4.45 0.41
N CYS A 264 -11.01 -5.59 1.11
CA CYS A 264 -9.86 -6.06 1.85
C CYS A 264 -8.93 -6.93 0.99
N GLN A 265 -7.63 -6.65 1.09
CA GLN A 265 -6.54 -7.56 0.76
C GLN A 265 -6.01 -8.15 2.07
N MET A 266 -5.40 -9.33 2.02
CA MET A 266 -4.77 -9.95 3.19
C MET A 266 -3.64 -10.88 2.76
N TRP A 267 -2.76 -11.21 3.70
CA TRP A 267 -1.79 -12.29 3.51
C TRP A 267 -2.46 -13.64 3.73
N SER A 268 -2.15 -14.60 2.88
CA SER A 268 -2.80 -15.92 2.90
C SER A 268 -2.00 -17.00 3.63
N ASP A 269 -0.79 -16.70 4.11
CA ASP A 269 0.16 -17.65 4.68
C ASP A 269 -0.41 -18.50 5.80
N MET A 270 -1.17 -17.90 6.73
CA MET A 270 -1.71 -18.62 7.87
C MET A 270 -2.76 -19.67 7.48
N PHE A 271 -3.50 -19.45 6.40
CA PHE A 271 -4.50 -20.41 5.93
C PHE A 271 -3.84 -21.68 5.37
N PHE A 272 -2.67 -21.53 4.75
CA PHE A 272 -1.87 -22.67 4.29
C PHE A 272 -1.11 -23.34 5.46
N LYS A 273 -0.41 -22.55 6.29
CA LYS A 273 0.42 -23.06 7.38
C LYS A 273 -0.37 -23.80 8.46
N LEU A 274 -1.54 -23.31 8.86
CA LEU A 274 -2.35 -23.96 9.88
C LEU A 274 -3.03 -25.23 9.41
N MET A 275 -3.22 -25.38 8.09
CA MET A 275 -3.87 -26.55 7.50
C MET A 275 -2.87 -27.62 7.04
N SER A 276 -1.58 -27.28 6.90
CA SER A 276 -0.55 -28.25 6.53
C SER A 276 -0.07 -29.06 7.71
N ALA A 277 0.28 -30.32 7.49
CA ALA A 277 0.75 -31.25 8.54
C ALA A 277 2.09 -30.84 9.16
N ASP A 278 2.94 -30.11 8.43
CA ASP A 278 4.29 -29.70 8.83
C ASP A 278 4.50 -28.18 8.89
N GLY A 279 3.45 -27.38 8.64
CA GLY A 279 3.52 -25.92 8.65
C GLY A 279 4.26 -25.31 7.47
N GLN A 280 4.49 -26.06 6.39
CA GLN A 280 5.15 -25.56 5.19
C GLN A 280 4.11 -25.19 4.12
N TYR A 281 4.51 -24.24 3.21
CA TYR A 281 3.60 -23.75 2.16
C TYR A 281 3.41 -24.69 0.98
N ASP A 282 4.39 -25.51 0.69
CA ASP A 282 4.63 -26.21 -0.57
C ASP A 282 4.20 -27.68 -0.52
N ARG A 283 3.43 -28.09 0.47
CA ARG A 283 2.92 -29.44 0.58
C ARG A 283 1.39 -29.50 0.52
N ASP A 284 0.90 -30.57 -0.10
CA ASP A 284 -0.51 -30.81 -0.24
C ASP A 284 -1.22 -30.77 1.13
N VAL A 285 -2.34 -30.08 1.16
CA VAL A 285 -3.23 -30.03 2.32
C VAL A 285 -4.01 -31.33 2.35
N GLU A 286 -3.87 -32.15 3.41
CA GLU A 286 -4.67 -33.34 3.64
C GLU A 286 -6.07 -33.01 4.15
#